data_5e55347350d99a00f2980abee125c25b
#
_entry.id   5e55347350d99a00f2980abee125c25b
#
_cell.length_a   1.000
_cell.length_b   1.000
_cell.length_c   1.000
_cell.angle_alpha   90.00
_cell.angle_beta   90.00
_cell.angle_gamma   90.00
#
_symmetry.space_group_name_H-M   'P 1'
#
loop_
_entity.id
_entity.type
_entity.pdbx_description
1 polymer ?
#
loop_
_entity_poly.entity_id
_entity_poly.type
_entity_poly.pdbx_seq_one_letter_code
_entity_poly.pdbx_strand_id
1 'polypeptide(L)'
;ITQRLVGSVLLGAMVVVAGCGSGRLVLPFQIDPASLVAPRDARTLTSHGAAVRGLSAILVKDLGLPMPPSFTVYVYSGREVFERGLVHDAQVTPVRAAELSEFAVGIGKRRQLLLNDDAGQAHGREWLRLIAHELAHVSQIEMAGGEGRAEQWLAEGMSEYVAFTALERLGLDTVANRRALATAGIRNHAALVAARLDLETLGNPRGFTVRHLREGSLPTYQLAFLMADYLITRDGFDRVVGYFRSFDRRHDRHANFRDTFGQSLDQFEQEVLGHLKTVVR
;
A
#
# COMPACT_ATOMS: atom_id res chain seq x y z
N ILE A 1 43.76 -7.95 36.26
CA ILE A 1 43.68 -6.93 35.16
C ILE A 1 42.41 -7.27 34.38
N THR A 2 41.31 -6.58 34.68
CA THR A 2 39.99 -6.80 34.08
C THR A 2 39.70 -5.62 33.17
N GLN A 3 39.76 -5.82 31.85
CA GLN A 3 39.35 -4.83 30.85
C GLN A 3 37.80 -4.87 30.71
N ARG A 4 37.17 -3.77 31.08
CA ARG A 4 35.76 -3.52 30.75
C ARG A 4 35.66 -3.00 29.31
N LEU A 5 35.01 -3.73 28.44
CA LEU A 5 34.58 -3.28 27.13
C LEU A 5 33.36 -2.33 27.32
N VAL A 6 33.58 -1.05 27.03
CA VAL A 6 32.55 -0.04 26.93
C VAL A 6 31.93 -0.14 25.53
N GLY A 7 30.74 -0.67 25.45
CA GLY A 7 29.96 -0.69 24.21
C GLY A 7 29.43 0.70 23.91
N SER A 8 29.94 1.34 22.86
CA SER A 8 29.39 2.60 22.33
C SER A 8 28.07 2.35 21.63
N VAL A 9 26.98 2.79 22.26
CA VAL A 9 25.67 2.90 21.60
C VAL A 9 25.71 4.10 20.66
N LEU A 10 25.84 3.85 19.38
CA LEU A 10 25.65 4.88 18.34
C LEU A 10 24.15 5.22 18.27
N LEU A 11 23.76 6.28 18.98
CA LEU A 11 22.49 6.95 18.77
C LEU A 11 22.54 7.61 17.39
N GLY A 12 21.86 7.05 16.42
CA GLY A 12 21.69 7.66 15.10
C GLY A 12 20.94 8.99 15.25
N ALA A 13 21.66 10.09 15.09
CA ALA A 13 21.07 11.42 15.10
C ALA A 13 20.12 11.57 13.91
N MET A 14 18.82 11.80 14.21
CA MET A 14 17.78 12.13 13.26
C MET A 14 18.02 13.58 12.83
N VAL A 15 18.60 13.82 11.65
CA VAL A 15 18.72 15.16 11.08
C VAL A 15 17.34 15.54 10.50
N VAL A 16 16.55 16.28 11.26
CA VAL A 16 15.34 16.94 10.76
C VAL A 16 15.78 18.20 10.03
N VAL A 17 15.84 18.16 8.70
CA VAL A 17 16.01 19.37 7.90
C VAL A 17 14.63 20.01 7.73
N ALA A 18 14.25 20.86 8.66
CA ALA A 18 13.10 21.73 8.50
C ALA A 18 13.44 22.85 7.50
N GLY A 19 13.04 22.66 6.24
CA GLY A 19 13.06 23.75 5.26
C GLY A 19 11.97 24.76 5.62
N CYS A 20 12.33 25.89 6.23
CA CYS A 20 11.43 26.99 6.47
C CYS A 20 10.83 27.50 5.14
N GLY A 21 9.50 27.39 4.97
CA GLY A 21 8.75 28.06 3.91
C GLY A 21 8.22 27.20 2.76
N SER A 22 8.55 25.89 2.67
CA SER A 22 8.16 25.09 1.49
C SER A 22 6.88 24.25 1.66
N GLY A 23 6.28 24.18 2.84
CA GLY A 23 5.15 23.27 3.13
C GLY A 23 5.49 21.78 2.92
N ARG A 24 6.78 21.44 2.98
CA ARG A 24 7.33 20.10 2.72
C ARG A 24 8.23 19.65 3.87
N LEU A 25 7.94 18.46 4.42
CA LEU A 25 8.79 17.78 5.40
C LEU A 25 9.47 16.59 4.72
N VAL A 26 10.77 16.40 4.94
CA VAL A 26 11.55 15.28 4.39
C VAL A 26 12.11 14.45 5.53
N LEU A 27 11.79 13.16 5.55
CA LEU A 27 12.19 12.22 6.59
C LEU A 27 12.94 11.04 5.94
N PRO A 28 14.26 10.98 6.06
CA PRO A 28 15.02 9.79 5.64
C PRO A 28 14.85 8.67 6.66
N PHE A 29 14.64 7.45 6.16
CA PHE A 29 14.55 6.23 6.96
C PHE A 29 15.64 5.27 6.61
N GLN A 30 16.22 4.65 7.64
CA GLN A 30 17.05 3.46 7.55
C GLN A 30 16.27 2.31 8.20
N ILE A 31 16.12 1.23 7.48
CA ILE A 31 15.42 0.04 7.93
C ILE A 31 16.43 -1.09 8.15
N ASP A 32 16.68 -1.38 9.39
CA ASP A 32 17.36 -2.59 9.81
C ASP A 32 16.31 -3.55 10.40
N PRO A 33 15.98 -4.63 9.68
CA PRO A 33 14.96 -5.57 10.16
C PRO A 33 15.23 -6.12 11.56
N ALA A 34 16.49 -6.23 11.97
CA ALA A 34 16.85 -6.75 13.29
C ALA A 34 16.46 -5.79 14.43
N SER A 35 16.56 -4.48 14.18
CA SER A 35 16.28 -3.43 15.16
C SER A 35 14.82 -2.98 15.20
N LEU A 36 13.98 -3.40 14.24
CA LEU A 36 12.58 -3.03 14.22
C LEU A 36 11.80 -3.68 15.38
N VAL A 37 10.99 -2.87 16.05
CA VAL A 37 10.06 -3.32 17.11
C VAL A 37 8.65 -2.90 16.71
N ALA A 38 7.77 -3.88 16.49
CA ALA A 38 6.37 -3.63 16.18
C ALA A 38 5.66 -3.01 17.41
N PRO A 39 4.91 -1.91 17.25
CA PRO A 39 4.17 -1.29 18.35
C PRO A 39 3.07 -2.22 18.86
N ARG A 40 2.75 -2.15 20.13
CA ARG A 40 1.64 -2.92 20.71
C ARG A 40 0.29 -2.35 20.35
N ASP A 41 0.20 -1.03 20.23
CA ASP A 41 -1.01 -0.27 19.92
C ASP A 41 -0.63 1.06 19.20
N ALA A 42 -1.63 1.85 18.85
CA ALA A 42 -1.45 3.09 18.10
C ALA A 42 -0.99 4.30 18.96
N ARG A 43 -0.94 4.21 20.29
CA ARG A 43 -0.69 5.36 21.17
C ARG A 43 0.67 6.03 20.94
N THR A 44 1.64 5.29 20.44
CA THR A 44 2.98 5.82 20.16
C THR A 44 3.13 6.33 18.72
N LEU A 45 2.12 6.16 17.86
CA LEU A 45 2.16 6.50 16.44
C LEU A 45 1.62 7.92 16.20
N THR A 46 2.17 8.92 16.91
CA THR A 46 1.64 10.30 16.96
C THR A 46 2.32 11.27 15.99
N SER A 47 3.28 10.82 15.19
CA SER A 47 3.96 11.61 14.17
C SER A 47 4.19 10.76 12.92
N HIS A 48 4.41 11.38 11.77
CA HIS A 48 4.75 10.68 10.51
C HIS A 48 5.94 9.73 10.71
N GLY A 49 7.00 10.21 11.37
CA GLY A 49 8.18 9.39 11.63
C GLY A 49 7.88 8.17 12.52
N ALA A 50 7.09 8.33 13.57
CA ALA A 50 6.69 7.25 14.46
C ALA A 50 5.74 6.25 13.74
N ALA A 51 4.76 6.77 13.00
CA ALA A 51 3.81 5.95 12.25
C ALA A 51 4.51 5.11 11.18
N VAL A 52 5.35 5.73 10.35
CA VAL A 52 6.10 5.02 9.31
C VAL A 52 7.00 3.95 9.91
N ARG A 53 7.74 4.25 10.98
CA ARG A 53 8.61 3.27 11.66
C ARG A 53 7.81 2.11 12.25
N GLY A 54 6.73 2.42 12.97
CA GLY A 54 5.89 1.41 13.62
C GLY A 54 5.16 0.53 12.63
N LEU A 55 4.58 1.10 11.57
CA LEU A 55 3.90 0.34 10.53
C LEU A 55 4.89 -0.48 9.70
N SER A 56 6.08 0.07 9.34
CA SER A 56 7.14 -0.73 8.71
C SER A 56 7.54 -1.93 9.58
N ALA A 57 7.59 -1.76 10.91
CA ALA A 57 7.89 -2.86 11.81
C ALA A 57 6.79 -3.94 11.79
N ILE A 58 5.51 -3.57 11.73
CA ILE A 58 4.39 -4.52 11.57
C ILE A 58 4.51 -5.26 10.23
N LEU A 59 4.72 -4.54 9.12
CA LEU A 59 4.86 -5.16 7.80
C LEU A 59 6.01 -6.19 7.77
N VAL A 60 7.16 -5.84 8.35
CA VAL A 60 8.34 -6.73 8.34
C VAL A 60 8.19 -7.90 9.31
N LYS A 61 7.79 -7.64 10.56
CA LYS A 61 7.83 -8.64 11.64
C LYS A 61 6.59 -9.54 11.68
N ASP A 62 5.42 -8.95 11.42
CA ASP A 62 4.15 -9.65 11.58
C ASP A 62 3.64 -10.20 10.23
N LEU A 63 3.95 -9.52 9.10
CA LEU A 63 3.50 -9.93 7.77
C LEU A 63 4.61 -10.48 6.86
N GLY A 64 5.88 -10.47 7.29
CA GLY A 64 7.01 -10.98 6.49
C GLY A 64 7.28 -10.20 5.19
N LEU A 65 6.77 -8.98 5.08
CA LEU A 65 6.94 -8.14 3.91
C LEU A 65 8.31 -7.43 3.94
N PRO A 66 9.12 -7.49 2.87
CA PRO A 66 10.40 -6.79 2.85
C PRO A 66 10.19 -5.29 2.73
N MET A 67 11.03 -4.53 3.40
CA MET A 67 11.16 -3.10 3.18
C MET A 67 12.56 -2.81 2.62
N PRO A 68 12.72 -1.79 1.76
CA PRO A 68 14.03 -1.39 1.30
C PRO A 68 14.89 -0.96 2.50
N PRO A 69 16.22 -1.20 2.48
CA PRO A 69 17.10 -0.87 3.59
C PRO A 69 17.15 0.65 3.87
N SER A 70 16.78 1.46 2.89
CA SER A 70 16.61 2.90 3.04
C SER A 70 15.53 3.43 2.11
N PHE A 71 14.72 4.37 2.59
CA PHE A 71 13.78 5.13 1.78
C PHE A 71 13.52 6.51 2.39
N THR A 72 12.93 7.41 1.60
CA THR A 72 12.62 8.77 2.04
C THR A 72 11.12 8.97 2.07
N VAL A 73 10.61 9.55 3.16
CA VAL A 73 9.23 9.99 3.28
C VAL A 73 9.17 11.49 3.05
N TYR A 74 8.32 11.89 2.13
CA TYR A 74 7.99 13.28 1.85
C TYR A 74 6.57 13.55 2.32
N VAL A 75 6.38 14.59 3.13
CA VAL A 75 5.07 15.01 3.60
C VAL A 75 4.82 16.43 3.10
N TYR A 76 3.73 16.64 2.42
CA TYR A 76 3.38 17.91 1.78
C TYR A 76 2.13 18.50 2.42
N SER A 77 2.15 19.80 2.71
CA SER A 77 1.05 20.52 3.38
C SER A 77 -0.05 20.94 2.40
N GLY A 78 -0.65 19.96 1.73
CA GLY A 78 -1.77 20.20 0.82
C GLY A 78 -1.46 19.90 -0.63
N ARG A 79 -2.53 19.89 -1.43
CA ARG A 79 -2.56 19.39 -2.81
C ARG A 79 -1.54 20.05 -3.74
N GLU A 80 -1.47 21.39 -3.76
CA GLU A 80 -0.58 22.08 -4.69
C GLU A 80 0.91 21.80 -4.39
N VAL A 81 1.25 21.68 -3.10
CA VAL A 81 2.62 21.35 -2.70
C VAL A 81 2.91 19.88 -3.02
N PHE A 82 1.94 18.99 -2.85
CA PHE A 82 2.02 17.59 -3.22
C PHE A 82 2.22 17.41 -4.73
N GLU A 83 1.45 18.12 -5.57
CA GLU A 83 1.59 18.09 -7.02
C GLU A 83 2.99 18.51 -7.47
N ARG A 84 3.50 19.61 -6.93
CA ARG A 84 4.90 20.01 -7.18
C ARG A 84 5.90 18.97 -6.71
N GLY A 85 5.64 18.33 -5.56
CA GLY A 85 6.45 17.26 -5.02
C GLY A 85 6.47 16.02 -5.92
N LEU A 86 5.33 15.66 -6.52
CA LEU A 86 5.26 14.57 -7.50
C LEU A 86 6.18 14.83 -8.71
N VAL A 87 6.25 16.06 -9.18
CA VAL A 87 7.15 16.42 -10.28
C VAL A 87 8.61 16.42 -9.83
N HIS A 88 8.95 17.06 -8.72
CA HIS A 88 10.34 17.31 -8.33
C HIS A 88 10.99 16.16 -7.58
N ASP A 89 10.25 15.52 -6.66
CA ASP A 89 10.79 14.47 -5.79
C ASP A 89 10.56 13.07 -6.37
N ALA A 90 9.39 12.85 -6.98
CA ALA A 90 9.02 11.54 -7.53
C ALA A 90 9.25 11.43 -9.05
N GLN A 91 9.72 12.50 -9.71
CA GLN A 91 10.00 12.54 -11.15
C GLN A 91 8.79 12.14 -12.02
N VAL A 92 7.58 12.45 -11.56
CA VAL A 92 6.34 12.25 -12.31
C VAL A 92 6.20 13.37 -13.33
N THR A 93 5.70 13.10 -14.53
CA THR A 93 5.44 14.15 -15.52
C THR A 93 4.39 15.14 -15.00
N PRO A 94 4.46 16.44 -15.35
CA PRO A 94 3.52 17.45 -14.86
C PRO A 94 2.04 17.08 -15.10
N VAL A 95 1.73 16.54 -16.28
CA VAL A 95 0.36 16.10 -16.63
C VAL A 95 -0.09 14.98 -15.67
N ARG A 96 0.76 13.99 -15.46
CA ARG A 96 0.43 12.89 -14.55
C ARG A 96 0.39 13.31 -13.09
N ALA A 97 1.22 14.27 -12.68
CA ALA A 97 1.21 14.84 -11.34
C ALA A 97 -0.11 15.57 -11.04
N ALA A 98 -0.60 16.37 -12.00
CA ALA A 98 -1.89 17.05 -11.91
C ALA A 98 -3.05 16.02 -11.79
N GLU A 99 -3.06 14.98 -12.64
CA GLU A 99 -4.06 13.89 -12.53
C GLU A 99 -4.02 13.20 -11.17
N LEU A 100 -2.84 12.82 -10.69
CA LEU A 100 -2.68 12.10 -9.43
C LEU A 100 -3.08 12.95 -8.23
N SER A 101 -2.72 14.23 -8.21
CA SER A 101 -3.01 15.15 -7.10
C SER A 101 -4.51 15.40 -6.90
N GLU A 102 -5.36 15.08 -7.90
CA GLU A 102 -6.82 15.21 -7.77
C GLU A 102 -7.42 14.21 -6.78
N PHE A 103 -6.84 13.02 -6.66
CA PHE A 103 -7.44 11.94 -5.87
C PHE A 103 -6.46 11.25 -4.92
N ALA A 104 -5.16 11.27 -5.20
CA ALA A 104 -4.19 10.57 -4.38
C ALA A 104 -3.87 11.37 -3.10
N VAL A 105 -3.99 10.73 -1.96
CA VAL A 105 -3.59 11.26 -0.65
C VAL A 105 -2.23 10.71 -0.20
N GLY A 106 -1.72 9.71 -0.91
CA GLY A 106 -0.39 9.13 -0.75
C GLY A 106 0.06 8.44 -2.02
N ILE A 107 1.35 8.20 -2.16
CA ILE A 107 1.94 7.41 -3.25
C ILE A 107 3.19 6.70 -2.73
N GLY A 108 3.15 5.38 -2.74
CA GLY A 108 4.32 4.52 -2.55
C GLY A 108 5.08 4.36 -3.87
N LYS A 109 6.37 4.68 -3.86
CA LYS A 109 7.28 4.49 -5.00
C LYS A 109 8.54 3.74 -4.57
N ARG A 110 9.40 3.44 -5.55
CA ARG A 110 10.66 2.78 -5.24
C ARG A 110 11.48 3.64 -4.28
N ARG A 111 11.63 3.16 -3.03
CA ARG A 111 12.37 3.84 -1.95
C ARG A 111 11.85 5.25 -1.61
N GLN A 112 10.59 5.52 -1.90
CA GLN A 112 9.96 6.79 -1.56
C GLN A 112 8.52 6.55 -1.09
N LEU A 113 8.10 7.36 -0.13
CA LEU A 113 6.73 7.47 0.32
C LEU A 113 6.35 8.96 0.29
N LEU A 114 5.38 9.32 -0.52
CA LEU A 114 4.90 10.69 -0.66
C LEU A 114 3.51 10.78 -0.03
N LEU A 115 3.30 11.70 0.91
CA LEU A 115 2.04 11.88 1.64
C LEU A 115 1.54 13.31 1.43
N ASN A 116 0.29 13.43 1.02
CA ASN A 116 -0.44 14.70 1.04
C ASN A 116 -1.08 14.83 2.43
N ASP A 117 -0.48 15.65 3.28
CA ASP A 117 -0.98 15.92 4.63
C ASP A 117 -1.66 17.29 4.64
N ASP A 118 -2.92 17.30 4.27
CA ASP A 118 -3.73 18.51 4.46
C ASP A 118 -3.98 18.68 5.96
N ALA A 119 -3.62 19.84 6.50
CA ALA A 119 -3.42 20.15 7.94
C ALA A 119 -4.60 19.80 8.90
N GLY A 120 -5.68 19.21 8.40
CA GLY A 120 -6.82 18.73 9.17
C GLY A 120 -6.94 17.22 9.35
N GLN A 121 -6.10 16.40 8.70
CA GLN A 121 -6.27 14.93 8.68
C GLN A 121 -5.30 14.15 9.58
N ALA A 122 -4.40 14.84 10.29
CA ALA A 122 -3.36 14.19 11.07
C ALA A 122 -3.94 13.36 12.24
N HIS A 123 -3.45 12.11 12.33
CA HIS A 123 -3.43 11.27 13.56
C HIS A 123 -4.65 10.41 13.86
N GLY A 124 -5.50 10.09 12.88
CA GLY A 124 -6.60 9.13 13.07
C GLY A 124 -6.34 7.75 12.45
N ARG A 125 -7.31 6.84 12.65
CA ARG A 125 -7.30 5.49 12.08
C ARG A 125 -7.08 5.49 10.57
N GLU A 126 -7.76 6.36 9.83
CA GLU A 126 -7.65 6.43 8.37
C GLU A 126 -6.29 6.95 7.89
N TRP A 127 -5.67 7.84 8.64
CA TRP A 127 -4.29 8.27 8.39
C TRP A 127 -3.28 7.12 8.55
N LEU A 128 -3.41 6.30 9.61
CA LEU A 128 -2.57 5.11 9.78
C LEU A 128 -2.84 4.07 8.69
N ARG A 129 -4.12 3.89 8.28
CA ARG A 129 -4.49 3.03 7.16
C ARG A 129 -3.78 3.46 5.87
N LEU A 130 -3.84 4.76 5.55
CA LEU A 130 -3.19 5.32 4.37
C LEU A 130 -1.68 5.04 4.37
N ILE A 131 -0.98 5.35 5.47
CA ILE A 131 0.47 5.12 5.56
C ILE A 131 0.79 3.62 5.39
N ALA A 132 0.01 2.72 5.99
CA ALA A 132 0.21 1.28 5.86
C ALA A 132 -0.02 0.80 4.42
N HIS A 133 -1.05 1.33 3.75
CA HIS A 133 -1.36 1.07 2.33
C HIS A 133 -0.17 1.47 1.43
N GLU A 134 0.33 2.67 1.59
CA GLU A 134 1.45 3.16 0.78
C GLU A 134 2.77 2.43 1.08
N LEU A 135 3.01 2.05 2.35
CA LEU A 135 4.15 1.20 2.71
C LEU A 135 4.05 -0.21 2.09
N ALA A 136 2.83 -0.73 1.92
CA ALA A 136 2.63 -1.99 1.20
C ALA A 136 3.05 -1.86 -0.27
N HIS A 137 2.75 -0.73 -0.94
CA HIS A 137 3.25 -0.48 -2.29
C HIS A 137 4.79 -0.39 -2.34
N VAL A 138 5.43 0.28 -1.37
CA VAL A 138 6.90 0.31 -1.27
C VAL A 138 7.46 -1.12 -1.19
N SER A 139 6.83 -1.99 -0.39
CA SER A 139 7.21 -3.40 -0.26
C SER A 139 6.97 -4.20 -1.56
N GLN A 140 5.82 -4.01 -2.22
CA GLN A 140 5.50 -4.67 -3.49
C GLN A 140 6.52 -4.33 -4.58
N ILE A 141 6.91 -3.05 -4.67
CA ILE A 141 7.90 -2.56 -5.63
C ILE A 141 9.28 -3.15 -5.33
N GLU A 142 9.65 -3.27 -4.04
CA GLU A 142 10.90 -3.92 -3.63
C GLU A 142 10.90 -5.41 -4.02
N MET A 143 9.81 -6.13 -3.78
CA MET A 143 9.65 -7.54 -4.17
C MET A 143 9.68 -7.74 -5.68
N ALA A 144 9.00 -6.87 -6.43
CA ALA A 144 8.89 -6.99 -7.88
C ALA A 144 10.13 -6.45 -8.64
N GLY A 145 11.07 -5.79 -7.95
CA GLY A 145 12.23 -5.14 -8.57
C GLY A 145 11.87 -3.94 -9.46
N GLY A 146 10.66 -3.37 -9.36
CA GLY A 146 10.20 -2.20 -10.11
C GLY A 146 8.71 -1.94 -10.04
N GLU A 147 8.32 -0.72 -10.45
CA GLU A 147 6.94 -0.24 -10.41
C GLU A 147 6.09 -0.82 -11.55
N GLY A 148 4.77 -0.96 -11.32
CA GLY A 148 3.76 -1.28 -12.35
C GLY A 148 3.91 -2.62 -13.06
N ARG A 149 4.60 -3.59 -12.46
CA ARG A 149 4.86 -4.90 -13.06
C ARG A 149 3.75 -5.91 -12.83
N ALA A 150 3.16 -5.88 -11.64
CA ALA A 150 2.10 -6.81 -11.21
C ALA A 150 0.72 -6.35 -11.69
N GLU A 151 -0.29 -7.20 -11.50
CA GLU A 151 -1.69 -6.84 -11.67
C GLU A 151 -2.05 -5.68 -10.74
N GLN A 152 -2.49 -4.53 -11.29
CA GLN A 152 -2.75 -3.33 -10.48
C GLN A 152 -3.89 -3.55 -9.48
N TRP A 153 -4.99 -4.22 -9.89
CA TRP A 153 -6.08 -4.53 -8.97
C TRP A 153 -5.61 -5.37 -7.77
N LEU A 154 -4.64 -6.28 -7.98
CA LEU A 154 -4.09 -7.11 -6.91
C LEU A 154 -3.11 -6.31 -6.04
N ALA A 155 -2.35 -5.39 -6.64
CA ALA A 155 -1.47 -4.50 -5.90
C ALA A 155 -2.29 -3.61 -4.95
N GLU A 156 -3.36 -2.97 -5.43
CA GLU A 156 -4.23 -2.13 -4.61
C GLU A 156 -5.00 -2.96 -3.56
N GLY A 157 -5.57 -4.09 -3.96
CA GLY A 157 -6.31 -4.95 -3.04
C GLY A 157 -5.45 -5.56 -1.94
N MET A 158 -4.20 -5.96 -2.24
CA MET A 158 -3.23 -6.42 -1.25
C MET A 158 -2.83 -5.28 -0.32
N SER A 159 -2.65 -4.05 -0.84
CA SER A 159 -2.30 -2.89 0.00
C SER A 159 -3.41 -2.54 0.98
N GLU A 160 -4.69 -2.61 0.57
CA GLU A 160 -5.82 -2.49 1.50
C GLU A 160 -5.84 -3.62 2.54
N TYR A 161 -5.62 -4.88 2.12
CA TYR A 161 -5.55 -6.01 3.05
C TYR A 161 -4.45 -5.83 4.09
N VAL A 162 -3.24 -5.43 3.68
CA VAL A 162 -2.11 -5.14 4.56
C VAL A 162 -2.44 -4.01 5.52
N ALA A 163 -3.04 -2.91 5.02
CA ALA A 163 -3.45 -1.79 5.83
C ALA A 163 -4.49 -2.20 6.89
N PHE A 164 -5.49 -2.99 6.52
CA PHE A 164 -6.50 -3.47 7.46
C PHE A 164 -5.92 -4.44 8.50
N THR A 165 -5.01 -5.33 8.09
CA THR A 165 -4.30 -6.21 9.01
C THR A 165 -3.43 -5.42 10.00
N ALA A 166 -2.77 -4.35 9.53
CA ALA A 166 -2.01 -3.45 10.42
C ALA A 166 -2.93 -2.73 11.42
N LEU A 167 -4.11 -2.26 11.00
CA LEU A 167 -5.10 -1.68 11.90
C LEU A 167 -5.63 -2.70 12.92
N GLU A 168 -5.87 -3.94 12.51
CA GLU A 168 -6.30 -5.02 13.40
C GLU A 168 -5.22 -5.33 14.45
N ARG A 169 -3.96 -5.40 14.02
CA ARG A 169 -2.81 -5.57 14.91
C ARG A 169 -2.68 -4.44 15.94
N LEU A 170 -3.11 -3.22 15.60
CA LEU A 170 -3.12 -2.05 16.48
C LEU A 170 -4.40 -1.92 17.33
N GLY A 171 -5.38 -2.80 17.16
CA GLY A 171 -6.67 -2.77 17.85
C GLY A 171 -7.61 -1.62 17.41
N LEU A 172 -7.41 -1.08 16.20
CA LEU A 172 -8.19 0.05 15.69
C LEU A 172 -9.36 -0.36 14.80
N ASP A 173 -9.29 -1.52 14.15
CA ASP A 173 -10.33 -2.08 13.28
C ASP A 173 -10.06 -3.59 13.10
N THR A 174 -10.86 -4.28 12.28
CA THR A 174 -10.62 -5.68 11.92
C THR A 174 -10.77 -5.88 10.40
N VAL A 175 -10.02 -6.84 9.84
CA VAL A 175 -10.18 -7.26 8.44
C VAL A 175 -11.62 -7.72 8.18
N ALA A 176 -12.24 -8.43 9.15
CA ALA A 176 -13.64 -8.88 9.05
C ALA A 176 -14.61 -7.71 8.94
N ASN A 177 -14.46 -6.65 9.76
CA ASN A 177 -15.28 -5.44 9.67
C ASN A 177 -15.10 -4.74 8.32
N ARG A 178 -13.85 -4.60 7.85
CA ARG A 178 -13.56 -3.99 6.54
C ARG A 178 -14.11 -4.80 5.38
N ARG A 179 -14.09 -6.13 5.46
CA ARG A 179 -14.75 -7.01 4.48
C ARG A 179 -16.26 -6.78 4.45
N ALA A 180 -16.90 -6.69 5.60
CA ALA A 180 -18.33 -6.41 5.68
C ALA A 180 -18.71 -5.05 5.08
N LEU A 181 -17.91 -4.00 5.39
CA LEU A 181 -18.11 -2.65 4.82
C LEU A 181 -17.89 -2.64 3.30
N ALA A 182 -16.85 -3.30 2.79
CA ALA A 182 -16.59 -3.39 1.36
C ALA A 182 -17.72 -4.17 0.64
N THR A 183 -18.19 -5.28 1.21
CA THR A 183 -19.32 -6.03 0.67
C THR A 183 -20.59 -5.17 0.60
N ALA A 184 -20.91 -4.42 1.65
CA ALA A 184 -22.05 -3.50 1.66
C ALA A 184 -21.89 -2.40 0.61
N GLY A 185 -20.67 -1.85 0.46
CA GLY A 185 -20.37 -0.84 -0.56
C GLY A 185 -20.57 -1.37 -1.98
N ILE A 186 -20.07 -2.58 -2.30
CA ILE A 186 -20.28 -3.19 -3.63
C ILE A 186 -21.74 -3.57 -3.86
N ARG A 187 -22.49 -3.95 -2.83
CA ARG A 187 -23.95 -4.19 -2.94
C ARG A 187 -24.68 -2.93 -3.41
N ASN A 188 -24.29 -1.75 -2.93
CA ASN A 188 -24.85 -0.47 -3.39
C ASN A 188 -24.40 -0.10 -4.82
N HIS A 189 -23.38 -0.77 -5.35
CA HIS A 189 -22.85 -0.61 -6.70
C HIS A 189 -22.89 -1.93 -7.49
N ALA A 190 -24.01 -2.69 -7.38
CA ALA A 190 -24.14 -4.03 -7.95
C ALA A 190 -23.85 -4.13 -9.45
N ALA A 191 -23.96 -3.02 -10.19
CA ALA A 191 -23.58 -2.95 -11.60
C ALA A 191 -22.11 -3.31 -11.85
N LEU A 192 -21.20 -3.07 -10.88
CA LEU A 192 -19.78 -3.40 -10.99
C LEU A 192 -19.51 -4.91 -11.10
N VAL A 193 -20.40 -5.74 -10.56
CA VAL A 193 -20.31 -7.20 -10.55
C VAL A 193 -21.40 -7.88 -11.38
N ALA A 194 -22.22 -7.10 -12.10
CA ALA A 194 -23.32 -7.63 -12.90
C ALA A 194 -22.85 -8.37 -14.15
N ALA A 195 -21.79 -7.88 -14.78
CA ALA A 195 -21.25 -8.38 -16.04
C ALA A 195 -19.81 -8.89 -15.82
N ARG A 196 -18.89 -8.54 -16.72
CA ARG A 196 -17.47 -8.84 -16.63
C ARG A 196 -16.74 -7.84 -15.74
N LEU A 197 -15.76 -8.28 -14.93
CA LEU A 197 -14.91 -7.39 -14.12
C LEU A 197 -13.87 -6.67 -14.96
N ASP A 198 -13.43 -7.31 -16.05
CA ASP A 198 -12.39 -6.85 -16.97
C ASP A 198 -11.02 -6.71 -16.26
N LEU A 199 -10.56 -7.83 -15.68
CA LEU A 199 -9.30 -7.88 -14.95
C LEU A 199 -8.09 -7.56 -15.85
N GLU A 200 -8.19 -7.80 -17.16
CA GLU A 200 -7.15 -7.39 -18.11
C GLU A 200 -6.93 -5.88 -18.10
N THR A 201 -8.00 -5.09 -18.17
CA THR A 201 -7.93 -3.62 -18.05
C THR A 201 -7.55 -3.18 -16.64
N LEU A 202 -8.16 -3.78 -15.61
CA LEU A 202 -7.86 -3.47 -14.21
C LEU A 202 -6.44 -3.85 -13.78
N GLY A 203 -5.82 -4.76 -14.50
CA GLY A 203 -4.46 -5.22 -14.25
C GLY A 203 -3.38 -4.21 -14.62
N ASN A 204 -3.70 -3.17 -15.39
CA ASN A 204 -2.74 -2.13 -15.70
C ASN A 204 -3.06 -0.80 -14.96
N PRO A 205 -2.04 0.00 -14.60
CA PRO A 205 -2.25 1.23 -13.82
C PRO A 205 -3.20 2.24 -14.48
N ARG A 206 -3.14 2.37 -15.81
CA ARG A 206 -4.01 3.30 -16.54
C ARG A 206 -5.47 2.85 -16.53
N GLY A 207 -5.71 1.56 -16.78
CA GLY A 207 -7.07 1.01 -16.76
C GLY A 207 -7.71 1.10 -15.39
N PHE A 208 -6.94 0.82 -14.33
CA PHE A 208 -7.38 0.99 -12.95
C PHE A 208 -7.74 2.45 -12.65
N THR A 209 -6.89 3.42 -13.06
CA THR A 209 -7.16 4.85 -12.91
C THR A 209 -8.43 5.27 -13.66
N VAL A 210 -8.62 4.81 -14.90
CA VAL A 210 -9.84 5.13 -15.69
C VAL A 210 -11.09 4.60 -14.98
N ARG A 211 -11.04 3.39 -14.43
CA ARG A 211 -12.15 2.81 -13.66
C ARG A 211 -12.43 3.60 -12.39
N HIS A 212 -11.40 3.95 -11.65
CA HIS A 212 -11.47 4.78 -10.46
C HIS A 212 -12.16 6.14 -10.74
N LEU A 213 -11.81 6.81 -11.83
CA LEU A 213 -12.42 8.09 -12.21
C LEU A 213 -13.88 7.95 -12.65
N ARG A 214 -14.24 6.84 -13.29
CA ARG A 214 -15.59 6.58 -13.82
C ARG A 214 -16.56 6.08 -12.75
N GLU A 215 -16.14 5.12 -11.93
CA GLU A 215 -17.00 4.42 -10.96
C GLU A 215 -16.88 5.00 -9.54
N GLY A 216 -15.90 5.84 -9.32
CA GLY A 216 -15.55 6.39 -8.01
C GLY A 216 -14.43 5.62 -7.31
N SER A 217 -13.71 6.33 -6.45
CA SER A 217 -12.58 5.77 -5.69
C SER A 217 -13.03 4.62 -4.79
N LEU A 218 -13.97 4.89 -3.90
CA LEU A 218 -14.38 3.93 -2.87
C LEU A 218 -14.82 2.57 -3.43
N PRO A 219 -15.78 2.48 -4.39
CA PRO A 219 -16.19 1.18 -4.91
C PRO A 219 -15.09 0.46 -5.69
N THR A 220 -14.19 1.17 -6.37
CA THR A 220 -13.08 0.55 -7.11
C THR A 220 -12.08 -0.11 -6.15
N TYR A 221 -11.68 0.57 -5.07
CA TYR A 221 -10.78 0.01 -4.05
C TYR A 221 -11.45 -1.09 -3.23
N GLN A 222 -12.75 -0.96 -2.91
CA GLN A 222 -13.51 -2.03 -2.26
C GLN A 222 -13.56 -3.30 -3.11
N LEU A 223 -13.77 -3.16 -4.42
CA LEU A 223 -13.74 -4.29 -5.34
C LEU A 223 -12.36 -4.93 -5.40
N ALA A 224 -11.31 -4.13 -5.55
CA ALA A 224 -9.92 -4.63 -5.54
C ALA A 224 -9.58 -5.38 -4.25
N PHE A 225 -9.98 -4.82 -3.09
CA PHE A 225 -9.81 -5.47 -1.79
C PHE A 225 -10.55 -6.82 -1.72
N LEU A 226 -11.83 -6.88 -2.10
CA LEU A 226 -12.61 -8.13 -2.03
C LEU A 226 -12.05 -9.21 -2.95
N MET A 227 -11.53 -8.84 -4.13
CA MET A 227 -10.87 -9.80 -5.03
C MET A 227 -9.55 -10.33 -4.45
N ALA A 228 -8.74 -9.43 -3.88
CA ALA A 228 -7.48 -9.82 -3.23
C ALA A 228 -7.73 -10.64 -1.96
N ASP A 229 -8.70 -10.25 -1.13
CA ASP A 229 -9.11 -10.97 0.08
C ASP A 229 -9.64 -12.38 -0.24
N TYR A 230 -10.41 -12.53 -1.33
CA TYR A 230 -10.83 -13.83 -1.82
C TYR A 230 -9.61 -14.70 -2.21
N LEU A 231 -8.67 -14.15 -2.97
CA LEU A 231 -7.46 -14.84 -3.39
C LEU A 231 -6.58 -15.23 -2.18
N ILE A 232 -6.41 -14.32 -1.23
CA ILE A 232 -5.67 -14.55 0.02
C ILE A 232 -6.34 -15.63 0.87
N THR A 233 -7.66 -15.61 0.98
CA THR A 233 -8.43 -16.62 1.74
C THR A 233 -8.32 -18.01 1.11
N ARG A 234 -8.31 -18.09 -0.22
CA ARG A 234 -8.23 -19.35 -0.96
C ARG A 234 -6.82 -19.94 -0.98
N ASP A 235 -5.82 -19.12 -1.26
CA ASP A 235 -4.47 -19.57 -1.60
C ASP A 235 -3.43 -19.24 -0.53
N GLY A 236 -3.76 -18.36 0.41
CA GLY A 236 -2.86 -17.85 1.44
C GLY A 236 -2.12 -16.58 1.05
N PHE A 237 -1.81 -15.75 2.05
CA PHE A 237 -1.10 -14.48 1.87
C PHE A 237 0.30 -14.67 1.29
N ASP A 238 1.03 -15.71 1.74
CA ASP A 238 2.39 -16.01 1.26
C ASP A 238 2.42 -16.30 -0.25
N ARG A 239 1.34 -16.87 -0.81
CA ARG A 239 1.25 -17.12 -2.25
C ARG A 239 1.10 -15.81 -3.03
N VAL A 240 0.32 -14.86 -2.52
CA VAL A 240 0.22 -13.51 -3.10
C VAL A 240 1.57 -12.78 -3.01
N VAL A 241 2.28 -12.87 -1.89
CA VAL A 241 3.66 -12.36 -1.77
C VAL A 241 4.58 -13.03 -2.78
N GLY A 242 4.46 -14.35 -2.98
CA GLY A 242 5.19 -15.12 -4.00
C GLY A 242 4.95 -14.61 -5.42
N TYR A 243 3.73 -14.19 -5.74
CA TYR A 243 3.40 -13.58 -7.03
C TYR A 243 4.21 -12.30 -7.28
N PHE A 244 4.27 -11.38 -6.30
CA PHE A 244 5.09 -10.16 -6.45
C PHE A 244 6.58 -10.48 -6.60
N ARG A 245 7.10 -11.45 -5.85
CA ARG A 245 8.51 -11.88 -5.97
C ARG A 245 8.84 -12.53 -7.30
N SER A 246 7.86 -13.10 -8.02
CA SER A 246 8.09 -13.74 -9.31
C SER A 246 8.57 -12.78 -10.40
N PHE A 247 8.29 -11.47 -10.25
CA PHE A 247 8.70 -10.42 -11.18
C PHE A 247 10.19 -10.11 -11.17
N ASP A 248 10.92 -10.51 -10.16
CA ASP A 248 12.38 -10.45 -10.15
C ASP A 248 13.00 -11.34 -11.26
N ARG A 249 12.30 -12.42 -11.63
CA ARG A 249 12.75 -13.41 -12.62
C ARG A 249 12.11 -13.25 -14.00
N ARG A 250 10.86 -12.80 -14.06
CA ARG A 250 10.09 -12.70 -15.31
C ARG A 250 9.09 -11.54 -15.24
N HIS A 251 9.03 -10.74 -16.32
CA HIS A 251 8.16 -9.56 -16.40
C HIS A 251 6.80 -9.82 -17.07
N ASP A 252 6.39 -11.07 -17.22
CA ASP A 252 5.10 -11.46 -17.80
C ASP A 252 4.07 -11.67 -16.66
N ARG A 253 3.16 -10.72 -16.49
CA ARG A 253 2.17 -10.73 -15.40
C ARG A 253 1.21 -11.92 -15.50
N HIS A 254 0.77 -12.30 -16.73
CA HIS A 254 -0.16 -13.41 -16.93
C HIS A 254 0.50 -14.76 -16.68
N ALA A 255 1.73 -14.94 -17.16
CA ALA A 255 2.47 -16.15 -16.89
C ALA A 255 2.82 -16.27 -15.39
N ASN A 256 3.21 -15.16 -14.73
CA ASN A 256 3.45 -15.15 -13.29
C ASN A 256 2.17 -15.48 -12.50
N PHE A 257 1.02 -14.93 -12.91
CA PHE A 257 -0.26 -15.20 -12.27
C PHE A 257 -0.61 -16.69 -12.39
N ARG A 258 -0.57 -17.23 -13.62
CA ARG A 258 -0.87 -18.64 -13.87
C ARG A 258 0.06 -19.60 -13.10
N ASP A 259 1.36 -19.32 -13.10
CA ASP A 259 2.33 -20.19 -12.43
C ASP A 259 2.20 -20.11 -10.89
N THR A 260 1.78 -18.95 -10.37
CA THR A 260 1.59 -18.78 -8.93
C THR A 260 0.28 -19.38 -8.44
N PHE A 261 -0.83 -19.13 -9.15
CA PHE A 261 -2.18 -19.49 -8.69
C PHE A 261 -2.77 -20.73 -9.36
N GLY A 262 -2.05 -21.33 -10.33
CA GLY A 262 -2.47 -22.56 -11.01
C GLY A 262 -3.62 -22.37 -12.01
N GLN A 263 -3.98 -21.12 -12.34
CA GLN A 263 -5.06 -20.79 -13.28
C GLN A 263 -4.78 -19.49 -14.03
N SER A 264 -5.41 -19.33 -15.19
CA SER A 264 -5.32 -18.08 -15.95
C SER A 264 -6.06 -16.93 -15.27
N LEU A 265 -5.74 -15.69 -15.66
CA LEU A 265 -6.45 -14.50 -15.17
C LEU A 265 -7.95 -14.55 -15.53
N ASP A 266 -8.30 -15.03 -16.74
CA ASP A 266 -9.70 -15.17 -17.16
C ASP A 266 -10.46 -16.22 -16.34
N GLN A 267 -9.84 -17.33 -15.98
CA GLN A 267 -10.42 -18.35 -15.11
C GLN A 267 -10.68 -17.77 -13.71
N PHE A 268 -9.71 -17.05 -13.18
CA PHE A 268 -9.86 -16.35 -11.90
C PHE A 268 -10.97 -15.29 -11.96
N GLU A 269 -11.05 -14.51 -13.04
CA GLU A 269 -12.12 -13.51 -13.22
C GLU A 269 -13.52 -14.15 -13.11
N GLN A 270 -13.73 -15.27 -13.80
CA GLN A 270 -15.01 -15.98 -13.75
C GLN A 270 -15.33 -16.51 -12.34
N GLU A 271 -14.33 -17.09 -11.69
CA GLU A 271 -14.45 -17.63 -10.34
C GLU A 271 -14.79 -16.55 -9.32
N VAL A 272 -13.98 -15.47 -9.26
CA VAL A 272 -14.18 -14.38 -8.29
C VAL A 272 -15.47 -13.59 -8.58
N LEU A 273 -15.85 -13.43 -9.84
CA LEU A 273 -17.15 -12.83 -10.20
C LEU A 273 -18.32 -13.66 -9.69
N GLY A 274 -18.23 -15.00 -9.82
CA GLY A 274 -19.20 -15.93 -9.24
C GLY A 274 -19.30 -15.77 -7.72
N HIS A 275 -18.18 -15.71 -7.03
CA HIS A 275 -18.12 -15.46 -5.59
C HIS A 275 -18.74 -14.10 -5.22
N LEU A 276 -18.33 -13.02 -5.86
CA LEU A 276 -18.84 -11.67 -5.58
C LEU A 276 -20.37 -11.59 -5.77
N LYS A 277 -20.92 -12.24 -6.80
CA LYS A 277 -22.38 -12.32 -6.99
C LYS A 277 -23.12 -13.02 -5.85
N THR A 278 -22.47 -13.93 -5.12
CA THR A 278 -23.08 -14.59 -3.94
C THR A 278 -23.04 -13.70 -2.71
N VAL A 279 -21.96 -12.91 -2.51
CA VAL A 279 -21.81 -12.08 -1.31
C VAL A 279 -22.52 -10.73 -1.39
N VAL A 280 -22.88 -10.26 -2.59
CA VAL A 280 -23.63 -9.00 -2.78
C VAL A 280 -25.15 -9.20 -2.88
N ARG A 281 -25.61 -10.44 -2.92
CA ARG A 281 -27.05 -10.77 -2.80
C ARG A 281 -27.50 -10.65 -1.35
#